data_bd60c0db9f75bbc60aec189b0283206a
#
_entry.id   bd60c0db9f75bbc60aec189b0283206a
#
_cell.length_a   1.000
_cell.length_b   1.000
_cell.length_c   1.000
_cell.angle_alpha   90.00
_cell.angle_beta   90.00
_cell.angle_gamma   90.00
#
_symmetry.space_group_name_H-M   'P 1'
#
loop_
_entity.id
_entity.type
_entity.pdbx_description
1 polymer ?
#
loop_
_entity_poly.entity_id
_entity_poly.type
_entity_poly.pdbx_seq_one_letter_code
_entity_poly.pdbx_strand_id
1 'polypeptide(L)'
;MFAFFYLFVYLGRFNFWPISPLVKEDLNFSYLQIGIINVCLLWGFGLGDLFHGRLSEYYGFRVWIALGAITTTLFNLLASFGTSIWSIAIPYGIAGFCNAACWAPGISMIAQWWPRKDRGLALGIIGTASGGSMLLMWWIVGYVGIEFGWRSAFRYPPIIVLILGFVLYFLVRDRPSHAGLQEYIEEDVVSSTPELPGPGKLTRLGPYKSLLKNPKFHLASHVKGLENVVKYGLTTWIPLYYFEVGQHSIESTILLTAILPLGYLIAPPVSGLISDRFLDSNRRPMVITSCIASAVVLLLVAIIPPDSSYIGAVLLLLGGLSIGLSPMSTLAVDIAGRDMAATSSGLLDAHGYAYAGLQALLFSIILDMTGSPWNIVFISMAFVRVLSVAMIYKVRV
;
A
#
# COMPACT_ATOMS: atom_id res chain seq x y z
N MET A 1 19.67 -6.55 0.78
CA MET A 1 19.16 -6.71 2.16
C MET A 1 17.83 -5.97 2.40
N PHE A 2 17.71 -4.66 2.10
CA PHE A 2 16.46 -3.94 2.33
C PHE A 2 15.26 -4.51 1.55
N ALA A 3 15.41 -4.87 0.28
CA ALA A 3 14.35 -5.52 -0.49
C ALA A 3 13.91 -6.86 0.13
N PHE A 4 14.86 -7.64 0.66
CA PHE A 4 14.54 -8.87 1.38
C PHE A 4 13.76 -8.61 2.68
N PHE A 5 14.15 -7.60 3.46
CA PHE A 5 13.37 -7.15 4.62
C PHE A 5 11.96 -6.72 4.22
N TYR A 6 11.86 -5.91 3.16
CA TYR A 6 10.59 -5.35 2.71
C TYR A 6 9.62 -6.42 2.18
N LEU A 7 10.15 -7.55 1.67
CA LEU A 7 9.35 -8.70 1.25
C LEU A 7 8.46 -9.27 2.39
N PHE A 8 8.83 -9.02 3.65
CA PHE A 8 8.08 -9.51 4.82
C PHE A 8 7.36 -8.40 5.60
N VAL A 9 7.54 -7.14 5.25
CA VAL A 9 7.00 -6.00 6.02
C VAL A 9 5.47 -6.05 6.14
N TYR A 10 4.76 -6.56 5.13
CA TYR A 10 3.31 -6.64 5.14
C TYR A 10 2.75 -7.67 6.13
N LEU A 11 3.57 -8.58 6.64
CA LEU A 11 3.19 -9.49 7.73
C LEU A 11 2.79 -8.76 9.03
N GLY A 12 3.32 -7.55 9.23
CA GLY A 12 2.95 -6.71 10.37
C GLY A 12 1.99 -5.57 10.03
N ARG A 13 1.57 -5.45 8.74
CA ARG A 13 0.75 -4.32 8.30
C ARG A 13 -0.65 -4.73 7.85
N PHE A 14 -0.76 -5.70 6.98
CA PHE A 14 -2.03 -6.10 6.36
C PHE A 14 -2.52 -7.46 6.82
N ASN A 15 -1.98 -7.97 7.91
CA ASN A 15 -2.29 -9.27 8.47
C ASN A 15 -3.75 -9.43 8.93
N PHE A 16 -4.53 -8.37 9.05
CA PHE A 16 -5.96 -8.45 9.35
C PHE A 16 -6.80 -8.93 8.16
N TRP A 17 -6.41 -8.60 6.91
CA TRP A 17 -7.28 -8.82 5.76
C TRP A 17 -7.62 -10.28 5.47
N PRO A 18 -6.64 -11.21 5.36
CA PRO A 18 -6.98 -12.61 5.09
C PRO A 18 -7.81 -13.27 6.18
N ILE A 19 -7.67 -12.78 7.42
CA ILE A 19 -8.33 -13.36 8.60
C ILE A 19 -9.58 -12.59 9.02
N SER A 20 -9.97 -11.55 8.29
CA SER A 20 -11.12 -10.72 8.65
C SER A 20 -12.43 -11.52 8.80
N PRO A 21 -12.71 -12.59 8.00
CA PRO A 21 -13.87 -13.44 8.24
C PRO A 21 -13.83 -14.14 9.60
N LEU A 22 -12.66 -14.70 9.98
CA LEU A 22 -12.48 -15.36 11.27
C LEU A 22 -12.70 -14.41 12.46
N VAL A 23 -12.19 -13.18 12.36
CA VAL A 23 -12.37 -12.17 13.41
C VAL A 23 -13.83 -11.74 13.51
N LYS A 24 -14.50 -11.55 12.35
CA LYS A 24 -15.91 -11.16 12.30
C LYS A 24 -16.79 -12.22 12.95
N GLU A 25 -16.54 -13.49 12.66
CA GLU A 25 -17.29 -14.61 13.20
C GLU A 25 -17.03 -14.82 14.71
N ASP A 26 -15.76 -14.88 15.15
CA ASP A 26 -15.38 -15.13 16.55
C ASP A 26 -15.87 -14.03 17.51
N LEU A 27 -15.79 -12.76 17.08
CA LEU A 27 -16.18 -11.61 17.90
C LEU A 27 -17.59 -11.07 17.59
N ASN A 28 -18.28 -11.71 16.66
CA ASN A 28 -19.62 -11.29 16.20
C ASN A 28 -19.66 -9.81 15.79
N PHE A 29 -18.64 -9.36 15.05
CA PHE A 29 -18.51 -7.98 14.62
C PHE A 29 -19.40 -7.67 13.41
N SER A 30 -19.97 -6.46 13.41
CA SER A 30 -20.64 -5.90 12.24
C SER A 30 -19.62 -5.50 11.16
N TYR A 31 -20.08 -5.24 9.92
CA TYR A 31 -19.23 -4.70 8.87
C TYR A 31 -18.66 -3.33 9.25
N LEU A 32 -19.43 -2.50 9.96
CA LEU A 32 -18.95 -1.20 10.43
C LEU A 32 -17.75 -1.36 11.39
N GLN A 33 -17.77 -2.36 12.27
CA GLN A 33 -16.67 -2.62 13.18
C GLN A 33 -15.42 -3.10 12.42
N ILE A 34 -15.58 -3.97 11.41
CA ILE A 34 -14.49 -4.37 10.51
C ILE A 34 -13.96 -3.15 9.73
N GLY A 35 -14.85 -2.30 9.23
CA GLY A 35 -14.49 -1.05 8.54
C GLY A 35 -13.66 -0.11 9.42
N ILE A 36 -14.05 0.10 10.69
CA ILE A 36 -13.33 0.96 11.64
C ILE A 36 -11.90 0.44 11.91
N ILE A 37 -11.71 -0.88 12.05
CA ILE A 37 -10.36 -1.46 12.20
C ILE A 37 -9.49 -1.11 10.99
N ASN A 38 -10.05 -1.21 9.77
CA ASN A 38 -9.35 -0.87 8.54
C ASN A 38 -9.08 0.63 8.41
N VAL A 39 -10.03 1.50 8.80
CA VAL A 39 -9.83 2.96 8.84
C VAL A 39 -8.64 3.31 9.74
N CYS A 40 -8.59 2.76 10.95
CA CYS A 40 -7.50 3.02 11.89
C CYS A 40 -6.15 2.62 11.30
N LEU A 41 -6.07 1.44 10.68
CA LEU A 41 -4.85 0.99 10.00
C LEU A 41 -4.44 1.93 8.87
N LEU A 42 -5.35 2.20 7.92
CA LEU A 42 -5.05 2.92 6.69
C LEU A 42 -4.73 4.39 6.95
N TRP A 43 -5.47 5.04 7.83
CA TRP A 43 -5.18 6.42 8.23
C TRP A 43 -3.95 6.50 9.13
N GLY A 44 -3.75 5.54 10.03
CA GLY A 44 -2.53 5.45 10.82
C GLY A 44 -1.30 5.37 9.93
N PHE A 45 -1.31 4.49 8.94
CA PHE A 45 -0.22 4.35 7.98
C PHE A 45 -0.02 5.62 7.12
N GLY A 46 -1.09 6.19 6.57
CA GLY A 46 -1.03 7.42 5.77
C GLY A 46 -0.46 8.61 6.55
N LEU A 47 -0.83 8.74 7.83
CA LEU A 47 -0.23 9.72 8.74
C LEU A 47 1.26 9.43 8.96
N GLY A 48 1.62 8.16 9.18
CA GLY A 48 3.01 7.75 9.35
C GLY A 48 3.88 8.10 8.15
N ASP A 49 3.39 7.89 6.93
CA ASP A 49 4.12 8.23 5.70
C ASP A 49 4.49 9.72 5.60
N LEU A 50 3.67 10.61 6.15
CA LEU A 50 3.97 12.05 6.16
C LEU A 50 5.15 12.42 7.08
N PHE A 51 5.37 11.67 8.17
CA PHE A 51 6.34 12.03 9.20
C PHE A 51 7.62 11.21 9.14
N HIS A 52 7.54 9.91 8.88
CA HIS A 52 8.68 9.00 9.03
C HIS A 52 9.81 9.23 8.05
N GLY A 53 9.54 9.65 6.83
CA GLY A 53 10.56 9.99 5.86
C GLY A 53 11.55 11.02 6.43
N ARG A 54 11.01 12.08 7.02
CA ARG A 54 11.78 13.18 7.57
C ARG A 54 12.47 12.86 8.90
N LEU A 55 11.79 12.16 9.77
CA LEU A 55 12.35 11.73 11.05
C LEU A 55 13.55 10.80 10.86
N SER A 56 13.51 9.96 9.85
CA SER A 56 14.61 9.05 9.53
C SER A 56 15.87 9.74 9.01
N GLU A 57 15.72 10.87 8.34
CA GLU A 57 16.87 11.70 7.93
C GLU A 57 17.63 12.25 9.14
N TYR A 58 16.94 12.52 10.25
CA TYR A 58 17.54 13.04 11.48
C TYR A 58 18.13 11.94 12.35
N TYR A 59 17.39 10.82 12.57
CA TYR A 59 17.81 9.77 13.52
C TYR A 59 18.61 8.64 12.86
N GLY A 60 18.72 8.63 11.53
CA GLY A 60 19.33 7.56 10.74
C GLY A 60 18.31 6.53 10.27
N PHE A 61 18.45 6.10 9.01
CA PHE A 61 17.48 5.27 8.32
C PHE A 61 17.35 3.88 8.95
N ARG A 62 18.48 3.21 9.22
CA ARG A 62 18.50 1.85 9.79
C ARG A 62 17.92 1.79 11.20
N VAL A 63 18.22 2.80 12.02
CA VAL A 63 17.69 2.91 13.39
C VAL A 63 16.18 3.09 13.33
N TRP A 64 15.72 3.97 12.42
CA TRP A 64 14.32 4.30 12.28
C TRP A 64 13.49 3.13 11.76
N ILE A 65 14.02 2.37 10.77
CA ILE A 65 13.39 1.13 10.27
C ILE A 65 13.30 0.06 11.37
N ALA A 66 14.38 -0.13 12.15
CA ALA A 66 14.37 -1.08 13.25
C ALA A 66 13.35 -0.71 14.34
N LEU A 67 13.26 0.58 14.71
CA LEU A 67 12.23 1.07 15.63
C LEU A 67 10.82 0.84 15.07
N GLY A 68 10.62 1.10 13.78
CA GLY A 68 9.36 0.80 13.09
C GLY A 68 8.99 -0.68 13.17
N ALA A 69 9.93 -1.59 12.94
CA ALA A 69 9.71 -3.03 13.05
C ALA A 69 9.36 -3.47 14.48
N ILE A 70 10.09 -2.94 15.49
CA ILE A 70 9.86 -3.23 16.92
C ILE A 70 8.45 -2.76 17.32
N THR A 71 8.14 -1.50 17.07
CA THR A 71 6.88 -0.89 17.49
C THR A 71 5.69 -1.48 16.74
N THR A 72 5.82 -1.76 15.43
CA THR A 72 4.81 -2.49 14.66
C THR A 72 4.48 -3.84 15.29
N THR A 73 5.51 -4.62 15.64
CA THR A 73 5.31 -5.94 16.25
C THR A 73 4.67 -5.84 17.62
N LEU A 74 5.11 -4.88 18.45
CA LEU A 74 4.53 -4.65 19.76
C LEU A 74 3.04 -4.33 19.70
N PHE A 75 2.64 -3.41 18.81
CA PHE A 75 1.24 -3.00 18.70
C PHE A 75 0.37 -4.07 18.01
N ASN A 76 0.92 -4.89 17.12
CA ASN A 76 0.24 -6.10 16.65
C ASN A 76 0.01 -7.09 17.79
N LEU A 77 1.03 -7.33 18.63
CA LEU A 77 0.88 -8.18 19.79
C LEU A 77 -0.22 -7.67 20.75
N LEU A 78 -0.28 -6.36 21.00
CA LEU A 78 -1.35 -5.75 21.80
C LEU A 78 -2.73 -5.96 21.14
N ALA A 79 -2.87 -5.77 19.85
CA ALA A 79 -4.10 -6.02 19.11
C ALA A 79 -4.58 -7.48 19.24
N SER A 80 -3.65 -8.46 19.35
CA SER A 80 -3.98 -9.88 19.46
C SER A 80 -4.74 -10.24 20.75
N PHE A 81 -4.67 -9.42 21.79
CA PHE A 81 -5.41 -9.62 23.03
C PHE A 81 -6.78 -8.95 23.02
N GLY A 82 -7.12 -8.25 21.95
CA GLY A 82 -8.36 -7.51 21.83
C GLY A 82 -9.59 -8.42 21.84
N THR A 83 -10.63 -7.95 22.53
CA THR A 83 -11.95 -8.58 22.62
C THR A 83 -13.07 -7.61 22.22
N SER A 84 -12.73 -6.34 22.01
CA SER A 84 -13.64 -5.30 21.57
C SER A 84 -13.04 -4.55 20.40
N ILE A 85 -13.88 -3.80 19.68
CA ILE A 85 -13.46 -3.02 18.51
C ILE A 85 -12.27 -2.09 18.83
N TRP A 86 -12.33 -1.33 19.91
CA TRP A 86 -11.30 -0.35 20.23
C TRP A 86 -10.00 -0.98 20.73
N SER A 87 -10.09 -2.14 21.41
CA SER A 87 -8.91 -2.89 21.85
C SER A 87 -8.14 -3.54 20.70
N ILE A 88 -8.74 -3.65 19.51
CA ILE A 88 -8.08 -4.10 18.27
C ILE A 88 -7.73 -2.88 17.41
N ALA A 89 -8.69 -2.00 17.13
CA ALA A 89 -8.53 -0.92 16.14
C ALA A 89 -7.45 0.10 16.53
N ILE A 90 -7.38 0.50 17.82
CA ILE A 90 -6.39 1.49 18.26
C ILE A 90 -4.96 0.92 18.18
N PRO A 91 -4.63 -0.24 18.78
CA PRO A 91 -3.29 -0.79 18.64
C PRO A 91 -2.94 -1.08 17.19
N TYR A 92 -3.88 -1.60 16.38
CA TYR A 92 -3.62 -1.91 14.98
C TYR A 92 -3.41 -0.64 14.13
N GLY A 93 -4.13 0.44 14.43
CA GLY A 93 -3.90 1.75 13.81
C GLY A 93 -2.52 2.32 14.13
N ILE A 94 -2.08 2.20 15.40
CA ILE A 94 -0.73 2.60 15.81
C ILE A 94 0.32 1.68 15.16
N ALA A 95 0.06 0.37 15.03
CA ALA A 95 0.93 -0.54 14.28
C ALA A 95 1.08 -0.09 12.82
N GLY A 96 0.00 0.34 12.18
CA GLY A 96 0.02 0.94 10.84
C GLY A 96 0.89 2.18 10.77
N PHE A 97 0.71 3.11 11.69
CA PHE A 97 1.55 4.31 11.79
C PHE A 97 3.04 3.94 11.92
N CYS A 98 3.38 3.05 12.84
CA CYS A 98 4.77 2.61 13.05
C CYS A 98 5.35 1.88 11.83
N ASN A 99 4.54 1.09 11.13
CA ASN A 99 4.97 0.33 9.94
C ASN A 99 5.36 1.24 8.77
N ALA A 100 4.80 2.44 8.66
CA ALA A 100 5.18 3.43 7.67
C ALA A 100 6.67 3.83 7.79
N ALA A 101 7.27 3.68 8.96
CA ALA A 101 8.71 3.85 9.17
C ALA A 101 9.58 2.85 8.37
N CYS A 102 8.99 1.81 7.77
CA CYS A 102 9.72 0.83 6.98
C CYS A 102 9.80 1.19 5.48
N TRP A 103 8.98 2.12 4.96
CA TRP A 103 8.95 2.44 3.52
C TRP A 103 9.80 3.66 3.17
N ALA A 104 9.36 4.86 3.53
CA ALA A 104 10.02 6.09 3.13
C ALA A 104 11.49 6.17 3.56
N PRO A 105 11.88 5.76 4.79
CA PRO A 105 13.28 5.69 5.18
C PRO A 105 14.11 4.73 4.34
N GLY A 106 13.55 3.59 3.93
CA GLY A 106 14.23 2.62 3.08
C GLY A 106 14.51 3.16 1.68
N ILE A 107 13.55 3.86 1.07
CA ILE A 107 13.76 4.54 -0.23
C ILE A 107 14.84 5.61 -0.12
N SER A 108 14.84 6.41 0.96
CA SER A 108 15.85 7.42 1.21
C SER A 108 17.24 6.81 1.40
N MET A 109 17.34 5.70 2.13
CA MET A 109 18.60 4.96 2.32
C MET A 109 19.17 4.48 0.98
N ILE A 110 18.32 3.95 0.08
CA ILE A 110 18.77 3.52 -1.25
C ILE A 110 19.29 4.69 -2.07
N ALA A 111 18.66 5.85 -1.96
CA ALA A 111 19.15 7.04 -2.65
C ALA A 111 20.56 7.48 -2.20
N GLN A 112 21.02 7.09 -1.00
CA GLN A 112 22.39 7.32 -0.53
C GLN A 112 23.40 6.31 -1.09
N TRP A 113 22.97 5.08 -1.41
CA TRP A 113 23.86 3.99 -1.84
C TRP A 113 23.98 3.87 -3.37
N TRP A 114 22.97 4.35 -4.13
CA TRP A 114 22.90 4.15 -5.58
C TRP A 114 22.96 5.45 -6.34
N PRO A 115 23.87 5.57 -7.33
CA PRO A 115 23.90 6.72 -8.22
C PRO A 115 22.61 6.82 -9.03
N ARG A 116 22.27 8.01 -9.50
CA ARG A 116 21.02 8.28 -10.26
C ARG A 116 20.78 7.31 -11.42
N LYS A 117 21.86 6.98 -12.17
CA LYS A 117 21.76 6.09 -13.34
C LYS A 117 21.31 4.68 -13.01
N ASP A 118 21.66 4.16 -11.81
CA ASP A 118 21.39 2.76 -11.39
C ASP A 118 20.28 2.67 -10.34
N ARG A 119 19.85 3.81 -9.80
CA ARG A 119 18.80 3.90 -8.76
C ARG A 119 17.45 3.34 -9.21
N GLY A 120 17.13 3.46 -10.51
CA GLY A 120 15.90 2.91 -11.09
C GLY A 120 15.79 1.39 -10.92
N LEU A 121 16.88 0.66 -11.16
CA LEU A 121 16.93 -0.79 -10.95
C LEU A 121 16.72 -1.16 -9.48
N ALA A 122 17.41 -0.47 -8.56
CA ALA A 122 17.30 -0.72 -7.13
C ALA A 122 15.87 -0.49 -6.62
N LEU A 123 15.21 0.60 -7.05
CA LEU A 123 13.83 0.90 -6.74
C LEU A 123 12.85 -0.10 -7.37
N GLY A 124 13.14 -0.59 -8.57
CA GLY A 124 12.37 -1.65 -9.23
C GLY A 124 12.38 -2.96 -8.44
N ILE A 125 13.54 -3.37 -7.93
CA ILE A 125 13.68 -4.56 -7.07
C ILE A 125 12.83 -4.42 -5.80
N ILE A 126 12.79 -3.22 -5.21
CA ILE A 126 11.97 -2.98 -4.00
C ILE A 126 10.49 -2.95 -4.34
N GLY A 127 10.12 -2.38 -5.47
CA GLY A 127 8.74 -2.43 -5.97
C GLY A 127 8.24 -3.87 -6.13
N THR A 128 9.08 -4.74 -6.69
CA THR A 128 8.80 -6.19 -6.78
C THR A 128 8.71 -6.84 -5.40
N ALA A 129 9.60 -6.49 -4.46
CA ALA A 129 9.53 -6.98 -3.09
C ALA A 129 8.24 -6.52 -2.39
N SER A 130 7.75 -5.32 -2.66
CA SER A 130 6.47 -4.83 -2.13
C SER A 130 5.27 -5.66 -2.64
N GLY A 131 5.22 -5.96 -3.94
CA GLY A 131 4.20 -6.85 -4.51
C GLY A 131 4.28 -8.27 -3.94
N GLY A 132 5.49 -8.82 -3.85
CA GLY A 132 5.75 -10.12 -3.23
C GLY A 132 5.39 -10.17 -1.76
N SER A 133 5.61 -9.07 -1.02
CA SER A 133 5.22 -8.94 0.39
C SER A 133 3.71 -9.13 0.59
N MET A 134 2.90 -8.58 -0.31
CA MET A 134 1.45 -8.74 -0.26
C MET A 134 1.04 -10.20 -0.43
N LEU A 135 1.64 -10.89 -1.40
CA LEU A 135 1.36 -12.30 -1.68
C LEU A 135 1.81 -13.19 -0.51
N LEU A 136 3.05 -13.03 -0.04
CA LEU A 136 3.57 -13.80 1.11
C LEU A 136 2.75 -13.56 2.37
N MET A 137 2.36 -12.32 2.64
CA MET A 137 1.50 -11.98 3.75
C MET A 137 0.18 -12.74 3.67
N TRP A 138 -0.45 -12.78 2.50
CA TRP A 138 -1.74 -13.46 2.32
C TRP A 138 -1.64 -14.95 2.66
N TRP A 139 -0.58 -15.60 2.18
CA TRP A 139 -0.35 -17.03 2.43
C TRP A 139 0.04 -17.33 3.87
N ILE A 140 1.04 -16.63 4.39
CA ILE A 140 1.57 -16.92 5.74
C ILE A 140 0.52 -16.58 6.81
N VAL A 141 -0.11 -15.41 6.71
CA VAL A 141 -1.12 -14.96 7.67
C VAL A 141 -2.38 -15.81 7.58
N GLY A 142 -2.80 -16.14 6.34
CA GLY A 142 -3.94 -17.03 6.12
C GLY A 142 -3.72 -18.40 6.74
N TYR A 143 -2.58 -19.05 6.47
CA TYR A 143 -2.21 -20.33 7.04
C TYR A 143 -2.17 -20.27 8.60
N VAL A 144 -1.47 -19.29 9.15
CA VAL A 144 -1.38 -19.13 10.61
C VAL A 144 -2.75 -18.87 11.24
N GLY A 145 -3.61 -18.10 10.56
CA GLY A 145 -4.96 -17.81 11.03
C GLY A 145 -5.88 -19.03 11.07
N ILE A 146 -5.77 -19.91 10.07
CA ILE A 146 -6.54 -21.16 10.01
C ILE A 146 -6.07 -22.14 11.08
N GLU A 147 -4.78 -22.45 11.11
CA GLU A 147 -4.21 -23.51 11.96
C GLU A 147 -4.17 -23.15 13.44
N PHE A 148 -3.89 -21.87 13.77
CA PHE A 148 -3.64 -21.44 15.15
C PHE A 148 -4.60 -20.36 15.63
N GLY A 149 -5.64 -20.07 14.85
CA GLY A 149 -6.64 -19.04 15.14
C GLY A 149 -6.15 -17.61 14.79
N TRP A 150 -7.11 -16.72 14.55
CA TRP A 150 -6.85 -15.36 14.05
C TRP A 150 -5.92 -14.52 14.95
N ARG A 151 -5.94 -14.73 16.27
CA ARG A 151 -5.05 -14.03 17.20
C ARG A 151 -3.58 -14.33 16.93
N SER A 152 -3.28 -15.53 16.49
CA SER A 152 -1.92 -15.96 16.13
C SER A 152 -1.38 -15.24 14.90
N ALA A 153 -2.26 -14.82 13.99
CA ALA A 153 -1.90 -14.00 12.83
C ALA A 153 -1.40 -12.59 13.21
N PHE A 154 -1.78 -12.07 14.37
CA PHE A 154 -1.22 -10.83 14.92
C PHE A 154 0.05 -11.06 15.75
N ARG A 155 0.32 -12.28 16.19
CA ARG A 155 1.46 -12.61 17.07
C ARG A 155 2.69 -13.07 16.28
N TYR A 156 2.55 -14.14 15.49
CA TYR A 156 3.70 -14.83 14.89
C TYR A 156 4.24 -14.14 13.64
N PRO A 157 3.45 -13.79 12.62
CA PRO A 157 3.98 -13.18 11.42
C PRO A 157 4.74 -11.87 11.66
N PRO A 158 4.30 -10.95 12.54
CA PRO A 158 5.06 -9.73 12.85
C PRO A 158 6.42 -9.98 13.50
N ILE A 159 6.63 -11.12 14.18
CA ILE A 159 7.93 -11.48 14.74
C ILE A 159 8.99 -11.65 13.64
N ILE A 160 8.59 -12.12 12.46
CA ILE A 160 9.49 -12.20 11.30
C ILE A 160 9.97 -10.79 10.92
N VAL A 161 9.07 -9.81 10.91
CA VAL A 161 9.42 -8.40 10.63
C VAL A 161 10.39 -7.86 11.69
N LEU A 162 10.17 -8.17 12.95
CA LEU A 162 11.03 -7.81 14.07
C LEU A 162 12.44 -8.37 13.89
N ILE A 163 12.55 -9.69 13.66
CA ILE A 163 13.86 -10.36 13.48
C ILE A 163 14.61 -9.77 12.28
N LEU A 164 13.93 -9.61 11.14
CA LEU A 164 14.53 -9.04 9.93
C LEU A 164 14.88 -7.56 10.11
N GLY A 165 14.12 -6.80 10.90
CA GLY A 165 14.44 -5.44 11.29
C GLY A 165 15.73 -5.35 12.08
N PHE A 166 15.95 -6.24 13.04
CA PHE A 166 17.24 -6.36 13.77
C PHE A 166 18.38 -6.78 12.84
N VAL A 167 18.17 -7.79 12.00
CA VAL A 167 19.19 -8.23 11.01
C VAL A 167 19.57 -7.05 10.10
N LEU A 168 18.60 -6.28 9.62
CA LEU A 168 18.86 -5.09 8.82
C LEU A 168 19.69 -4.06 9.60
N TYR A 169 19.33 -3.78 10.83
CA TYR A 169 20.05 -2.83 11.70
C TYR A 169 21.53 -3.15 11.85
N PHE A 170 21.88 -4.44 12.02
CA PHE A 170 23.27 -4.86 12.19
C PHE A 170 24.05 -4.95 10.87
N LEU A 171 23.42 -5.41 9.80
CA LEU A 171 24.09 -5.67 8.52
C LEU A 171 24.14 -4.44 7.60
N VAL A 172 23.17 -3.53 7.67
CA VAL A 172 23.08 -2.39 6.75
C VAL A 172 23.68 -1.14 7.38
N ARG A 173 24.21 -0.26 6.54
CA ARG A 173 24.68 1.08 6.92
C ARG A 173 23.87 2.13 6.15
N ASP A 174 23.67 3.30 6.75
CA ASP A 174 22.86 4.37 6.15
C ASP A 174 23.49 4.97 4.90
N ARG A 175 24.84 5.04 4.89
CA ARG A 175 25.64 5.63 3.80
C ARG A 175 26.90 4.81 3.54
N PRO A 176 27.48 4.89 2.31
CA PRO A 176 28.74 4.26 2.00
C PRO A 176 29.89 4.65 2.92
N SER A 177 29.97 5.93 3.33
CA SER A 177 30.99 6.43 4.27
C SER A 177 30.95 5.72 5.64
N HIS A 178 29.75 5.32 6.13
CA HIS A 178 29.62 4.53 7.35
C HIS A 178 30.13 3.08 7.21
N ALA A 179 30.42 2.65 5.99
CA ALA A 179 31.03 1.35 5.69
C ALA A 179 32.51 1.48 5.26
N GLY A 180 33.10 2.67 5.38
CA GLY A 180 34.47 2.92 4.94
C GLY A 180 34.64 3.02 3.42
N LEU A 181 33.53 3.18 2.66
CA LEU A 181 33.55 3.35 1.21
C LEU A 181 33.45 4.83 0.86
N GLN A 182 33.97 5.19 -0.34
CA GLN A 182 33.82 6.54 -0.85
C GLN A 182 32.34 6.82 -1.18
N GLU A 183 31.87 8.02 -0.83
CA GLU A 183 30.57 8.50 -1.25
C GLU A 183 30.61 8.81 -2.75
N TYR A 184 29.56 8.46 -3.45
CA TYR A 184 29.39 8.80 -4.85
C TYR A 184 29.03 10.28 -4.97
N ILE A 185 29.95 11.09 -5.53
CA ILE A 185 29.73 12.49 -5.86
C ILE A 185 29.16 12.55 -7.27
N GLU A 186 27.90 12.95 -7.39
CA GLU A 186 27.28 13.21 -8.70
C GLU A 186 27.89 14.51 -9.26
N GLU A 187 28.68 14.42 -10.34
CA GLU A 187 29.36 15.57 -10.98
C GLU A 187 28.38 16.63 -11.47
N ASP A 188 27.13 16.28 -11.79
CA ASP A 188 26.09 17.18 -12.28
C ASP A 188 25.42 18.05 -11.19
N VAL A 189 25.77 17.87 -9.91
CA VAL A 189 25.09 18.50 -8.77
C VAL A 189 25.86 19.70 -8.19
N VAL A 190 26.97 20.11 -8.79
CA VAL A 190 27.76 21.27 -8.32
C VAL A 190 26.99 22.61 -8.39
N SER A 191 25.83 22.65 -9.08
CA SER A 191 25.07 23.91 -9.21
C SER A 191 23.70 23.98 -8.54
N SER A 192 23.19 22.91 -7.92
CA SER A 192 21.84 22.95 -7.34
C SER A 192 21.54 21.94 -6.23
N THR A 193 22.53 21.46 -5.47
CA THR A 193 22.20 20.74 -4.24
C THR A 193 21.60 21.73 -3.24
N PRO A 194 20.32 21.57 -2.87
CA PRO A 194 19.94 22.05 -1.56
C PRO A 194 20.78 21.22 -0.59
N GLU A 195 21.72 21.86 0.11
CA GLU A 195 22.32 21.29 1.31
C GLU A 195 21.25 20.52 2.07
N LEU A 196 21.50 19.25 2.42
CA LEU A 196 20.62 18.51 3.33
C LEU A 196 20.31 19.48 4.48
N PRO A 197 19.05 19.78 4.76
CA PRO A 197 18.73 20.79 5.74
C PRO A 197 19.35 20.37 7.06
N GLY A 198 20.32 21.16 7.58
CA GLY A 198 20.84 20.98 8.94
C GLY A 198 19.68 20.98 9.95
N PRO A 199 19.90 20.56 11.20
CA PRO A 199 18.87 20.30 12.22
C PRO A 199 17.82 21.41 12.45
N GLY A 200 17.99 22.59 11.88
CA GLY A 200 17.06 23.73 12.01
C GLY A 200 16.10 23.97 10.83
N LYS A 201 16.18 23.19 9.74
CA LYS A 201 15.37 23.45 8.53
C LYS A 201 14.18 22.47 8.32
N LEU A 202 13.69 21.87 9.39
CA LEU A 202 12.49 20.99 9.40
C LEU A 202 11.19 21.67 8.91
N THR A 203 11.18 22.98 8.69
CA THR A 203 9.97 23.77 8.46
C THR A 203 9.76 24.31 7.04
N ARG A 204 10.48 23.83 6.03
CA ARG A 204 10.17 24.26 4.65
C ARG A 204 8.93 23.55 4.11
N LEU A 205 7.76 24.11 4.43
CA LEU A 205 6.45 23.75 3.82
C LEU A 205 6.33 24.25 2.36
N GLY A 206 7.36 24.94 1.85
CA GLY A 206 7.38 25.51 0.50
C GLY A 206 7.09 24.47 -0.60
N PRO A 207 7.81 23.34 -0.68
CA PRO A 207 7.56 22.30 -1.67
C PRO A 207 6.14 21.72 -1.61
N TYR A 208 5.63 21.47 -0.40
CA TYR A 208 4.25 21.00 -0.21
C TYR A 208 3.24 22.03 -0.71
N LYS A 209 3.43 23.32 -0.36
CA LYS A 209 2.55 24.39 -0.82
C LYS A 209 2.58 24.59 -2.33
N SER A 210 3.72 24.42 -2.99
CA SER A 210 3.83 24.52 -4.44
C SER A 210 3.08 23.38 -5.14
N LEU A 211 3.22 22.14 -4.67
CA LEU A 211 2.51 21.00 -5.22
C LEU A 211 0.99 21.11 -4.99
N LEU A 212 0.59 21.51 -3.78
CA LEU A 212 -0.82 21.73 -3.46
C LEU A 212 -1.47 22.88 -4.25
N LYS A 213 -0.71 23.80 -4.80
CA LYS A 213 -1.19 24.84 -5.72
C LYS A 213 -1.23 24.40 -7.19
N ASN A 214 -0.58 23.29 -7.54
CA ASN A 214 -0.57 22.79 -8.90
C ASN A 214 -1.86 22.02 -9.22
N PRO A 215 -2.75 22.53 -10.09
CA PRO A 215 -4.03 21.90 -10.36
C PRO A 215 -3.91 20.52 -11.02
N LYS A 216 -2.85 20.28 -11.81
CA LYS A 216 -2.59 18.98 -12.42
C LYS A 216 -2.21 17.96 -11.35
N PHE A 217 -1.37 18.36 -10.38
CA PHE A 217 -0.98 17.51 -9.26
C PHE A 217 -2.17 17.18 -8.35
N HIS A 218 -3.02 18.18 -8.05
CA HIS A 218 -4.26 17.96 -7.30
C HIS A 218 -5.15 16.93 -7.99
N LEU A 219 -5.38 17.10 -9.28
CA LEU A 219 -6.22 16.19 -10.03
C LEU A 219 -5.65 14.77 -10.07
N ALA A 220 -4.32 14.63 -10.26
CA ALA A 220 -3.63 13.34 -10.17
C ALA A 220 -3.75 12.72 -8.78
N SER A 221 -3.65 13.52 -7.70
CA SER A 221 -3.80 13.04 -6.32
C SER A 221 -5.21 12.50 -6.05
N HIS A 222 -6.24 13.15 -6.58
CA HIS A 222 -7.61 12.64 -6.49
C HIS A 222 -7.78 11.33 -7.28
N VAL A 223 -7.24 11.24 -8.50
CA VAL A 223 -7.26 9.99 -9.28
C VAL A 223 -6.56 8.86 -8.53
N LYS A 224 -5.43 9.14 -7.86
CA LYS A 224 -4.74 8.17 -6.97
C LYS A 224 -5.62 7.79 -5.78
N GLY A 225 -6.31 8.75 -5.18
CA GLY A 225 -7.28 8.50 -4.11
C GLY A 225 -8.38 7.54 -4.55
N LEU A 226 -9.01 7.81 -5.70
CA LEU A 226 -10.05 6.96 -6.28
C LEU A 226 -9.51 5.57 -6.70
N GLU A 227 -8.25 5.48 -7.15
CA GLU A 227 -7.57 4.20 -7.38
C GLU A 227 -7.46 3.39 -6.09
N ASN A 228 -7.07 4.04 -5.00
CA ASN A 228 -6.92 3.40 -3.70
C ASN A 228 -8.27 3.00 -3.08
N VAL A 229 -9.37 3.71 -3.38
CA VAL A 229 -10.74 3.24 -3.04
C VAL A 229 -10.96 1.84 -3.58
N VAL A 230 -10.59 1.59 -4.83
CA VAL A 230 -10.79 0.28 -5.47
C VAL A 230 -9.76 -0.74 -5.02
N LYS A 231 -8.47 -0.38 -5.01
CA LYS A 231 -7.39 -1.28 -4.61
C LYS A 231 -7.60 -1.81 -3.19
N TYR A 232 -7.75 -0.91 -2.24
CA TYR A 232 -7.92 -1.28 -0.83
C TYR A 232 -9.36 -1.76 -0.54
N GLY A 233 -10.35 -1.27 -1.30
CA GLY A 233 -11.71 -1.78 -1.22
C GLY A 233 -11.81 -3.26 -1.57
N LEU A 234 -11.28 -3.66 -2.73
CA LEU A 234 -11.21 -5.08 -3.07
C LEU A 234 -10.43 -5.87 -2.03
N THR A 235 -9.23 -5.42 -1.68
CA THR A 235 -8.37 -6.17 -0.76
C THR A 235 -9.00 -6.35 0.62
N THR A 236 -9.75 -5.35 1.11
CA THR A 236 -10.41 -5.40 2.42
C THR A 236 -11.65 -6.29 2.41
N TRP A 237 -12.49 -6.18 1.35
CA TRP A 237 -13.84 -6.71 1.37
C TRP A 237 -14.01 -8.05 0.65
N ILE A 238 -13.11 -8.38 -0.27
CA ILE A 238 -13.17 -9.62 -1.06
C ILE A 238 -13.14 -10.90 -0.19
N PRO A 239 -12.34 -11.01 0.89
CA PRO A 239 -12.39 -12.19 1.74
C PRO A 239 -13.77 -12.42 2.36
N LEU A 240 -14.39 -11.36 2.87
CA LEU A 240 -15.73 -11.45 3.44
C LEU A 240 -16.79 -11.79 2.39
N TYR A 241 -16.68 -11.20 1.20
CA TYR A 241 -17.61 -11.47 0.10
C TYR A 241 -17.61 -12.94 -0.34
N TYR A 242 -16.44 -13.53 -0.60
CA TYR A 242 -16.36 -14.92 -0.99
C TYR A 242 -16.69 -15.89 0.14
N PHE A 243 -16.36 -15.54 1.38
CA PHE A 243 -16.71 -16.36 2.55
C PHE A 243 -18.22 -16.37 2.80
N GLU A 244 -18.87 -15.21 2.84
CA GLU A 244 -20.27 -15.09 3.27
C GLU A 244 -21.26 -15.31 2.13
N VAL A 245 -21.01 -14.72 0.95
CA VAL A 245 -21.92 -14.81 -0.21
C VAL A 245 -21.59 -16.01 -1.06
N GLY A 246 -20.30 -16.27 -1.30
CA GLY A 246 -19.84 -17.41 -2.08
C GLY A 246 -19.93 -18.74 -1.33
N GLN A 247 -20.18 -18.70 0.00
CA GLN A 247 -20.27 -19.89 0.87
C GLN A 247 -19.04 -20.81 0.77
N HIS A 248 -17.87 -20.21 0.48
CA HIS A 248 -16.61 -20.95 0.43
C HIS A 248 -16.12 -21.26 1.84
N SER A 249 -15.40 -22.39 2.01
CA SER A 249 -14.66 -22.60 3.27
C SER A 249 -13.62 -21.52 3.48
N ILE A 250 -13.18 -21.31 4.71
CA ILE A 250 -12.17 -20.28 5.00
C ILE A 250 -10.85 -20.54 4.26
N GLU A 251 -10.44 -21.82 4.12
CA GLU A 251 -9.25 -22.23 3.40
C GLU A 251 -9.39 -21.88 1.91
N SER A 252 -10.52 -22.23 1.31
CA SER A 252 -10.81 -21.91 -0.09
C SER A 252 -10.86 -20.41 -0.33
N THR A 253 -11.46 -19.67 0.60
CA THR A 253 -11.52 -18.19 0.55
C THR A 253 -10.12 -17.57 0.56
N ILE A 254 -9.25 -17.99 1.46
CA ILE A 254 -7.88 -17.47 1.56
C ILE A 254 -7.07 -17.79 0.31
N LEU A 255 -7.14 -19.03 -0.20
CA LEU A 255 -6.44 -19.43 -1.42
C LEU A 255 -6.96 -18.66 -2.65
N LEU A 256 -8.27 -18.54 -2.79
CA LEU A 256 -8.91 -17.81 -3.88
C LEU A 256 -8.52 -16.33 -3.86
N THR A 257 -8.62 -15.69 -2.71
CA THR A 257 -8.37 -14.25 -2.59
C THR A 257 -6.88 -13.89 -2.65
N ALA A 258 -5.97 -14.85 -2.42
CA ALA A 258 -4.53 -14.69 -2.65
C ALA A 258 -4.16 -14.45 -4.13
N ILE A 259 -5.06 -14.71 -5.06
CA ILE A 259 -4.86 -14.48 -6.50
C ILE A 259 -4.86 -12.99 -6.84
N LEU A 260 -5.60 -12.17 -6.10
CA LEU A 260 -5.64 -10.72 -6.33
C LEU A 260 -4.26 -10.05 -6.20
N PRO A 261 -3.44 -10.32 -5.15
CA PRO A 261 -2.06 -9.83 -5.05
C PRO A 261 -1.13 -10.26 -6.19
N LEU A 262 -1.35 -11.40 -6.84
CA LEU A 262 -0.56 -11.79 -8.01
C LEU A 262 -0.68 -10.77 -9.14
N GLY A 263 -1.89 -10.27 -9.38
CA GLY A 263 -2.11 -9.21 -10.36
C GLY A 263 -1.34 -7.93 -10.00
N TYR A 264 -1.32 -7.54 -8.72
CA TYR A 264 -0.56 -6.39 -8.25
C TYR A 264 0.96 -6.56 -8.37
N LEU A 265 1.46 -7.79 -8.33
CA LEU A 265 2.88 -8.09 -8.52
C LEU A 265 3.27 -8.01 -10.01
N ILE A 266 2.45 -8.54 -10.89
CA ILE A 266 2.78 -8.70 -12.32
C ILE A 266 2.56 -7.40 -13.12
N ALA A 267 1.48 -6.67 -12.83
CA ALA A 267 1.04 -5.57 -13.69
C ALA A 267 1.96 -4.33 -13.71
N PRO A 268 2.56 -3.85 -12.60
CA PRO A 268 3.38 -2.65 -12.64
C PRO A 268 4.61 -2.72 -13.56
N PRO A 269 5.42 -3.80 -13.56
CA PRO A 269 6.52 -3.94 -14.51
C PRO A 269 6.03 -3.94 -15.98
N VAL A 270 4.93 -4.64 -16.25
CA VAL A 270 4.33 -4.70 -17.58
C VAL A 270 3.86 -3.31 -18.02
N SER A 271 3.20 -2.56 -17.14
CA SER A 271 2.75 -1.20 -17.40
C SER A 271 3.92 -0.26 -17.72
N GLY A 272 5.01 -0.35 -16.95
CA GLY A 272 6.22 0.42 -17.19
C GLY A 272 6.81 0.13 -18.57
N LEU A 273 7.00 -1.16 -18.91
CA LEU A 273 7.51 -1.59 -20.21
C LEU A 273 6.65 -1.09 -21.39
N ILE A 274 5.33 -1.23 -21.28
CA ILE A 274 4.40 -0.78 -22.34
C ILE A 274 4.48 0.75 -22.47
N SER A 275 4.43 1.48 -21.38
CA SER A 275 4.47 2.94 -21.39
C SER A 275 5.78 3.48 -21.97
N ASP A 276 6.92 2.88 -21.62
CA ASP A 276 8.23 3.37 -22.06
C ASP A 276 8.53 3.00 -23.51
N ARG A 277 8.14 1.79 -23.98
CA ARG A 277 8.47 1.30 -25.32
C ARG A 277 7.47 1.70 -26.40
N PHE A 278 6.19 1.79 -26.07
CA PHE A 278 5.11 1.92 -27.06
C PHE A 278 4.32 3.22 -26.95
N LEU A 279 4.48 3.99 -25.86
CA LEU A 279 3.71 5.20 -25.61
C LEU A 279 4.61 6.42 -25.34
N ASP A 280 5.87 6.38 -25.77
CA ASP A 280 6.84 7.49 -25.60
C ASP A 280 6.88 8.05 -24.17
N SER A 281 6.81 7.14 -23.19
CA SER A 281 6.73 7.47 -21.75
C SER A 281 5.47 8.26 -21.35
N ASN A 282 4.44 8.33 -22.19
CA ASN A 282 3.15 8.91 -21.83
C ASN A 282 2.39 7.95 -20.90
N ARG A 283 2.26 8.34 -19.64
CA ARG A 283 1.63 7.50 -18.59
C ARG A 283 0.10 7.48 -18.67
N ARG A 284 -0.49 8.53 -19.24
CA ARG A 284 -1.94 8.76 -19.24
C ARG A 284 -2.76 7.63 -19.90
N PRO A 285 -2.40 7.09 -21.09
CA PRO A 285 -3.16 5.97 -21.68
C PRO A 285 -3.20 4.75 -20.78
N MET A 286 -2.09 4.43 -20.08
CA MET A 286 -2.03 3.30 -19.14
C MET A 286 -2.97 3.49 -17.95
N VAL A 287 -3.06 4.71 -17.40
CA VAL A 287 -4.02 5.04 -16.33
C VAL A 287 -5.45 4.88 -16.81
N ILE A 288 -5.78 5.37 -18.01
CA ILE A 288 -7.12 5.23 -18.62
C ILE A 288 -7.47 3.75 -18.83
N THR A 289 -6.55 2.98 -19.41
CA THR A 289 -6.74 1.52 -19.62
C THR A 289 -6.97 0.81 -18.29
N SER A 290 -6.17 1.10 -17.25
CA SER A 290 -6.36 0.58 -15.90
C SER A 290 -7.76 0.92 -15.36
N CYS A 291 -8.22 2.16 -15.54
CA CYS A 291 -9.52 2.59 -15.06
C CYS A 291 -10.67 1.85 -15.77
N ILE A 292 -10.64 1.75 -17.08
CA ILE A 292 -11.69 1.08 -17.86
C ILE A 292 -11.68 -0.42 -17.56
N ALA A 293 -10.52 -1.07 -17.62
CA ALA A 293 -10.42 -2.51 -17.37
C ALA A 293 -10.90 -2.86 -15.95
N SER A 294 -10.49 -2.11 -14.93
CA SER A 294 -10.93 -2.36 -13.56
C SER A 294 -12.42 -2.07 -13.35
N ALA A 295 -13.02 -1.08 -14.04
CA ALA A 295 -14.44 -0.83 -13.98
C ALA A 295 -15.24 -2.00 -14.59
N VAL A 296 -14.79 -2.54 -15.72
CA VAL A 296 -15.42 -3.71 -16.34
C VAL A 296 -15.34 -4.93 -15.42
N VAL A 297 -14.16 -5.22 -14.86
CA VAL A 297 -14.00 -6.36 -13.94
C VAL A 297 -14.90 -6.20 -12.70
N LEU A 298 -14.99 -5.00 -12.13
CA LEU A 298 -15.86 -4.74 -10.98
C LEU A 298 -17.35 -4.93 -11.28
N LEU A 299 -17.79 -4.56 -12.48
CA LEU A 299 -19.16 -4.83 -12.93
C LEU A 299 -19.39 -6.33 -13.11
N LEU A 300 -18.41 -7.07 -13.64
CA LEU A 300 -18.50 -8.54 -13.74
C LEU A 300 -18.58 -9.18 -12.34
N VAL A 301 -17.76 -8.73 -11.38
CA VAL A 301 -17.83 -9.20 -9.97
C VAL A 301 -19.18 -8.89 -9.34
N ALA A 302 -19.82 -7.76 -9.70
CA ALA A 302 -21.14 -7.38 -9.18
C ALA A 302 -22.29 -8.23 -9.74
N ILE A 303 -22.12 -8.82 -10.94
CA ILE A 303 -23.19 -9.53 -11.67
C ILE A 303 -23.03 -11.05 -11.57
N ILE A 304 -21.78 -11.53 -11.61
CA ILE A 304 -21.48 -12.97 -11.61
C ILE A 304 -21.52 -13.50 -10.17
N PRO A 305 -22.31 -14.55 -9.89
CA PRO A 305 -22.33 -15.14 -8.56
C PRO A 305 -20.95 -15.65 -8.12
N PRO A 306 -20.58 -15.50 -6.83
CA PRO A 306 -19.25 -15.85 -6.34
C PRO A 306 -19.11 -17.35 -5.95
N ASP A 307 -20.02 -18.20 -6.33
CA ASP A 307 -20.06 -19.64 -6.01
C ASP A 307 -18.97 -20.45 -6.72
N SER A 308 -18.50 -19.98 -7.90
CA SER A 308 -17.46 -20.65 -8.66
C SER A 308 -16.08 -20.13 -8.33
N SER A 309 -15.22 -20.95 -7.67
CA SER A 309 -13.83 -20.61 -7.39
C SER A 309 -13.00 -20.33 -8.65
N TYR A 310 -13.27 -21.01 -9.77
CA TYR A 310 -12.54 -20.77 -11.03
C TYR A 310 -12.85 -19.40 -11.64
N ILE A 311 -14.12 -19.05 -11.71
CA ILE A 311 -14.53 -17.74 -12.23
C ILE A 311 -14.04 -16.65 -11.29
N GLY A 312 -14.18 -16.85 -9.98
CA GLY A 312 -13.65 -15.95 -8.96
C GLY A 312 -12.15 -15.73 -9.11
N ALA A 313 -11.37 -16.79 -9.30
CA ALA A 313 -9.93 -16.71 -9.50
C ALA A 313 -9.56 -15.84 -10.73
N VAL A 314 -10.25 -16.06 -11.86
CA VAL A 314 -10.03 -15.27 -13.08
C VAL A 314 -10.39 -13.80 -12.85
N LEU A 315 -11.55 -13.52 -12.23
CA LEU A 315 -11.97 -12.13 -11.94
C LEU A 315 -11.02 -11.42 -11.00
N LEU A 316 -10.52 -12.10 -9.94
CA LEU A 316 -9.57 -11.54 -9.01
C LEU A 316 -8.21 -11.29 -9.65
N LEU A 317 -7.72 -12.19 -10.49
CA LEU A 317 -6.48 -11.97 -11.25
C LEU A 317 -6.61 -10.76 -12.18
N LEU A 318 -7.69 -10.71 -12.97
CA LEU A 318 -7.97 -9.57 -13.84
C LEU A 318 -8.17 -8.27 -13.07
N GLY A 319 -8.79 -8.32 -11.89
CA GLY A 319 -8.92 -7.19 -10.97
C GLY A 319 -7.57 -6.67 -10.51
N GLY A 320 -6.71 -7.55 -10.03
CA GLY A 320 -5.34 -7.21 -9.61
C GLY A 320 -4.50 -6.67 -10.77
N LEU A 321 -4.53 -7.32 -11.93
CA LEU A 321 -3.83 -6.87 -13.14
C LEU A 321 -4.32 -5.49 -13.57
N SER A 322 -5.63 -5.30 -13.70
CA SER A 322 -6.20 -4.04 -14.17
C SER A 322 -5.85 -2.84 -13.30
N ILE A 323 -5.89 -3.00 -11.97
CA ILE A 323 -5.51 -1.95 -11.02
C ILE A 323 -3.99 -1.70 -11.03
N GLY A 324 -3.19 -2.77 -11.07
CA GLY A 324 -1.73 -2.69 -11.08
C GLY A 324 -1.15 -2.05 -12.35
N LEU A 325 -1.91 -2.00 -13.45
CA LEU A 325 -1.49 -1.31 -14.69
C LEU A 325 -1.38 0.22 -14.54
N SER A 326 -1.85 0.81 -13.46
CA SER A 326 -1.86 2.27 -13.28
C SER A 326 -0.51 2.83 -12.81
N PRO A 327 0.24 3.60 -13.63
CA PRO A 327 1.52 4.18 -13.24
C PRO A 327 1.36 5.55 -12.53
N MET A 328 0.39 5.69 -11.61
CA MET A 328 0.07 6.98 -10.99
C MET A 328 1.23 7.59 -10.19
N SER A 329 2.06 6.76 -9.54
CA SER A 329 3.22 7.26 -8.79
C SER A 329 4.26 7.88 -9.73
N THR A 330 4.52 7.25 -10.89
CA THR A 330 5.41 7.80 -11.92
C THR A 330 4.84 9.08 -12.52
N LEU A 331 3.54 9.10 -12.83
CA LEU A 331 2.86 10.30 -13.36
C LEU A 331 2.96 11.49 -12.39
N ALA A 332 2.84 11.26 -11.09
CA ALA A 332 2.98 12.32 -10.08
C ALA A 332 4.39 12.91 -10.06
N VAL A 333 5.41 12.08 -10.23
CA VAL A 333 6.82 12.52 -10.33
C VAL A 333 7.03 13.31 -11.63
N ASP A 334 6.45 12.87 -12.75
CA ASP A 334 6.53 13.55 -14.03
C ASP A 334 5.90 14.97 -13.96
N ILE A 335 4.76 15.10 -13.23
CA ILE A 335 4.10 16.41 -13.01
C ILE A 335 4.90 17.31 -12.06
N ALA A 336 5.50 16.75 -11.01
CA ALA A 336 6.19 17.51 -9.96
C ALA A 336 7.61 17.93 -10.35
N GLY A 337 8.22 17.20 -11.27
CA GLY A 337 9.63 17.29 -11.60
C GLY A 337 10.52 16.50 -10.63
N ARG A 338 11.73 16.21 -11.09
CA ARG A 338 12.68 15.30 -10.38
C ARG A 338 13.05 15.80 -9.00
N ASP A 339 13.18 17.11 -8.82
CA ASP A 339 13.59 17.72 -7.55
C ASP A 339 12.55 17.60 -6.44
N MET A 340 11.29 17.35 -6.80
CA MET A 340 10.18 17.16 -5.87
C MET A 340 9.64 15.71 -5.85
N ALA A 341 10.35 14.76 -6.42
CA ALA A 341 9.88 13.38 -6.58
C ALA A 341 9.48 12.74 -5.24
N ALA A 342 10.31 12.85 -4.21
CA ALA A 342 10.02 12.29 -2.87
C ALA A 342 8.81 12.97 -2.21
N THR A 343 8.75 14.31 -2.29
CA THR A 343 7.63 15.09 -1.72
C THR A 343 6.33 14.80 -2.45
N SER A 344 6.37 14.68 -3.79
CA SER A 344 5.18 14.37 -4.60
C SER A 344 4.66 12.96 -4.33
N SER A 345 5.55 11.96 -4.22
CA SER A 345 5.15 10.59 -3.90
C SER A 345 4.52 10.50 -2.51
N GLY A 346 5.14 11.09 -1.49
CA GLY A 346 4.61 11.08 -0.13
C GLY A 346 3.24 11.78 -0.02
N LEU A 347 3.09 12.93 -0.69
CA LEU A 347 1.81 13.65 -0.69
C LEU A 347 0.73 12.90 -1.48
N LEU A 348 1.10 12.27 -2.60
CA LEU A 348 0.21 11.43 -3.39
C LEU A 348 -0.29 10.22 -2.59
N ASP A 349 0.62 9.53 -1.88
CA ASP A 349 0.29 8.35 -1.07
C ASP A 349 -0.56 8.74 0.14
N ALA A 350 -0.29 9.86 0.81
CA ALA A 350 -1.13 10.38 1.88
C ALA A 350 -2.58 10.64 1.42
N HIS A 351 -2.77 11.25 0.24
CA HIS A 351 -4.09 11.37 -0.38
C HIS A 351 -4.71 9.99 -0.65
N GLY A 352 -3.92 9.07 -1.19
CA GLY A 352 -4.35 7.69 -1.46
C GLY A 352 -4.89 6.99 -0.21
N TYR A 353 -4.17 7.10 0.92
CA TYR A 353 -4.59 6.48 2.18
C TYR A 353 -5.77 7.17 2.84
N ALA A 354 -5.92 8.49 2.67
CA ALA A 354 -7.12 9.21 3.12
C ALA A 354 -8.39 8.63 2.47
N TYR A 355 -8.36 8.45 1.15
CA TYR A 355 -9.47 7.84 0.40
C TYR A 355 -9.66 6.35 0.72
N ALA A 356 -8.56 5.62 0.92
CA ALA A 356 -8.60 4.21 1.31
C ALA A 356 -9.28 3.99 2.67
N GLY A 357 -9.01 4.84 3.66
CA GLY A 357 -9.72 4.78 4.93
C GLY A 357 -11.19 5.21 4.81
N LEU A 358 -11.47 6.27 4.03
CA LEU A 358 -12.84 6.73 3.81
C LEU A 358 -13.71 5.64 3.15
N GLN A 359 -13.19 4.90 2.15
CA GLN A 359 -13.93 3.80 1.54
C GLN A 359 -14.22 2.66 2.53
N ALA A 360 -13.26 2.34 3.42
CA ALA A 360 -13.48 1.29 4.42
C ALA A 360 -14.66 1.62 5.33
N LEU A 361 -14.83 2.90 5.69
CA LEU A 361 -15.96 3.38 6.46
C LEU A 361 -17.24 3.38 5.63
N LEU A 362 -17.24 3.98 4.43
CA LEU A 362 -18.44 4.12 3.61
C LEU A 362 -19.02 2.77 3.19
N PHE A 363 -18.18 1.84 2.75
CA PHE A 363 -18.66 0.52 2.32
C PHE A 363 -19.14 -0.32 3.51
N SER A 364 -18.54 -0.19 4.70
CA SER A 364 -19.04 -0.86 5.90
C SER A 364 -20.42 -0.36 6.29
N ILE A 365 -20.68 0.96 6.21
CA ILE A 365 -21.99 1.54 6.48
C ILE A 365 -23.01 1.01 5.46
N ILE A 366 -22.67 0.98 4.17
CA ILE A 366 -23.56 0.45 3.13
C ILE A 366 -23.91 -1.01 3.42
N LEU A 367 -22.92 -1.84 3.76
CA LEU A 367 -23.16 -3.25 4.05
C LEU A 367 -24.02 -3.47 5.30
N ASP A 368 -23.83 -2.69 6.35
CA ASP A 368 -24.63 -2.81 7.59
C ASP A 368 -26.06 -2.26 7.43
N MET A 369 -26.26 -1.14 6.70
CA MET A 369 -27.58 -0.51 6.58
C MET A 369 -28.52 -1.23 5.62
N THR A 370 -28.00 -1.92 4.62
CA THR A 370 -28.80 -2.41 3.49
C THR A 370 -28.95 -3.93 3.44
N GLY A 371 -28.58 -4.64 4.49
CA GLY A 371 -28.63 -6.12 4.51
C GLY A 371 -27.67 -6.77 3.53
N SER A 372 -26.48 -6.17 3.39
CA SER A 372 -25.35 -6.69 2.61
C SER A 372 -25.55 -6.72 1.08
N PRO A 373 -25.94 -5.60 0.42
CA PRO A 373 -25.95 -5.56 -1.03
C PRO A 373 -24.55 -5.36 -1.59
N TRP A 374 -23.78 -6.42 -1.64
CA TRP A 374 -22.41 -6.43 -2.16
C TRP A 374 -22.29 -5.85 -3.57
N ASN A 375 -23.30 -6.06 -4.42
CA ASN A 375 -23.36 -5.49 -5.75
C ASN A 375 -23.27 -3.96 -5.75
N ILE A 376 -23.91 -3.27 -4.79
CA ILE A 376 -23.82 -1.81 -4.67
C ILE A 376 -22.39 -1.37 -4.37
N VAL A 377 -21.67 -2.11 -3.54
CA VAL A 377 -20.25 -1.82 -3.22
C VAL A 377 -19.40 -1.92 -4.49
N PHE A 378 -19.51 -3.01 -5.26
CA PHE A 378 -18.74 -3.20 -6.49
C PHE A 378 -19.13 -2.22 -7.60
N ILE A 379 -20.42 -1.92 -7.77
CA ILE A 379 -20.90 -0.92 -8.74
C ILE A 379 -20.39 0.48 -8.34
N SER A 380 -20.38 0.82 -7.04
CA SER A 380 -19.81 2.09 -6.56
C SER A 380 -18.32 2.19 -6.87
N MET A 381 -17.55 1.11 -6.68
CA MET A 381 -16.14 1.05 -7.08
C MET A 381 -15.97 1.22 -8.60
N ALA A 382 -16.81 0.58 -9.40
CA ALA A 382 -16.79 0.74 -10.86
C ALA A 382 -17.08 2.19 -11.27
N PHE A 383 -18.08 2.82 -10.68
CA PHE A 383 -18.40 4.23 -10.91
C PHE A 383 -17.22 5.16 -10.57
N VAL A 384 -16.54 4.91 -9.45
CA VAL A 384 -15.33 5.64 -9.05
C VAL A 384 -14.24 5.53 -10.11
N ARG A 385 -14.06 4.38 -10.75
CA ARG A 385 -13.09 4.21 -11.85
C ARG A 385 -13.49 4.97 -13.11
N VAL A 386 -14.76 5.01 -13.45
CA VAL A 386 -15.27 5.81 -14.58
C VAL A 386 -15.05 7.32 -14.30
N LEU A 387 -15.29 7.77 -13.08
CA LEU A 387 -15.00 9.14 -12.66
C LEU A 387 -13.50 9.45 -12.79
N SER A 388 -12.63 8.50 -12.46
CA SER A 388 -11.18 8.64 -12.62
C SER A 388 -10.77 8.87 -14.09
N VAL A 389 -11.44 8.23 -15.06
CA VAL A 389 -11.22 8.47 -16.49
C VAL A 389 -11.54 9.92 -16.86
N ALA A 390 -12.67 10.44 -16.41
CA ALA A 390 -13.05 11.83 -16.68
C ALA A 390 -12.06 12.85 -16.08
N MET A 391 -11.51 12.53 -14.90
CA MET A 391 -10.53 13.39 -14.23
C MET A 391 -9.16 13.34 -14.92
N ILE A 392 -8.64 12.14 -15.20
CA ILE A 392 -7.31 11.97 -15.80
C ILE A 392 -7.26 12.52 -17.23
N TYR A 393 -8.39 12.54 -17.93
CA TYR A 393 -8.49 13.12 -19.25
C TYR A 393 -8.08 14.60 -19.28
N LYS A 394 -8.30 15.34 -18.18
CA LYS A 394 -7.93 16.73 -18.02
C LYS A 394 -6.45 16.96 -17.64
N VAL A 395 -5.74 15.91 -17.20
CA VAL A 395 -4.31 15.99 -16.86
C VAL A 395 -3.50 15.85 -18.14
N ARG A 396 -2.99 16.95 -18.67
CA ARG A 396 -2.04 16.96 -19.79
C ARG A 396 -0.63 17.12 -19.21
N VAL A 397 0.24 16.14 -19.43
CA VAL A 397 1.67 16.15 -19.06
C VAL A 397 2.48 16.27 -20.34
#